data_ba17501a6833375b7982ef362cc329ef
#
_entry.id   ba17501a6833375b7982ef362cc329ef
#
_cell.length_a   1.000
_cell.length_b   1.000
_cell.length_c   1.000
_cell.angle_alpha   90.00
_cell.angle_beta   90.00
_cell.angle_gamma   90.00
#
_symmetry.space_group_name_H-M   'P 1'
#
loop_
_entity.id
_entity.type
_entity.pdbx_description
1 polymer ?
#
loop_
_entity_poly.entity_id
_entity_poly.type
_entity_poly.pdbx_seq_one_letter_code
_entity_poly.pdbx_strand_id
1 'polypeptide(L)'
;SITTGHYSDKDNKADKDTRSHLFTKTKIDLGYKEFINSKLEIMYEKISNDTYLKLFDFIKSPLWINNKDTLETKIELDLEHENYDFTARVAMQEALSGYNSDRYTYDLPNYDFSKNFSLNNFDGSFNFSSAGNNTINNTNVTTSTIQNNLQYSSNEFYSNNGIKTDFVIEIKNSNSMSDNSVKYKNTPQSELMSAYFYNASFPHQKNNINSLNTLIPKLSFRISPHDMKNYSSTGRRIDINNVFSNNRLSLGDSFEGGESLTLGIDFKKEKINELDKVTEIEEYFDFKLATVFRLNNEKYIPINSTINKKSSNIFGLLNYKPHQNINLNYNFSLTNDFDTFEYSSMGAEFEFKNFSTKFDYIEEAGILGNTNLIA
;
A
#
# COMPACT_ATOMS: atom_id res chain seq x y z
N SER A 1 18.73 -2.48 -23.85
CA SER A 1 19.53 -1.22 -23.90
C SER A 1 20.85 -1.44 -23.18
N ILE A 2 21.89 -0.84 -23.69
CA ILE A 2 23.24 -0.87 -23.10
C ILE A 2 23.75 0.55 -23.06
N THR A 3 24.30 0.96 -21.93
CA THR A 3 25.02 2.23 -21.77
C THR A 3 26.38 1.96 -21.16
N THR A 4 27.42 2.46 -21.82
CA THR A 4 28.80 2.37 -21.34
C THR A 4 29.45 3.74 -21.39
N GLY A 5 30.35 4.01 -20.49
CA GLY A 5 31.17 5.22 -20.50
C GLY A 5 32.51 4.96 -19.85
N HIS A 6 33.50 5.61 -20.37
CA HIS A 6 34.85 5.57 -19.83
C HIS A 6 35.42 7.00 -19.82
N TYR A 7 35.93 7.44 -18.70
CA TYR A 7 36.54 8.72 -18.50
C TYR A 7 37.95 8.53 -17.92
N SER A 8 38.92 9.19 -18.51
CA SER A 8 40.29 9.27 -17.96
C SER A 8 40.69 10.75 -17.86
N ASP A 9 41.08 11.18 -16.66
CA ASP A 9 41.65 12.48 -16.44
C ASP A 9 43.10 12.48 -16.95
N LYS A 10 43.40 13.34 -17.93
CA LYS A 10 44.74 13.45 -18.51
C LYS A 10 45.65 14.44 -17.79
N ASP A 11 45.11 15.30 -16.96
CA ASP A 11 45.83 16.42 -16.37
C ASP A 11 46.39 16.18 -14.96
N ASN A 12 45.96 15.11 -14.28
CA ASN A 12 46.43 14.80 -12.95
C ASN A 12 47.46 13.69 -12.96
N LYS A 13 48.72 14.06 -12.79
CA LYS A 13 49.87 13.12 -12.80
C LYS A 13 49.94 12.18 -11.56
N ALA A 14 49.10 12.40 -10.53
CA ALA A 14 49.17 11.67 -9.27
C ALA A 14 48.20 10.48 -9.18
N ASP A 15 46.99 10.55 -9.76
CA ASP A 15 45.99 9.47 -9.71
C ASP A 15 45.35 9.26 -11.08
N LYS A 16 45.74 8.17 -11.75
CA LYS A 16 45.04 7.68 -12.95
C LYS A 16 43.76 6.98 -12.57
N ASP A 17 42.80 7.69 -11.99
CA ASP A 17 41.46 7.15 -11.74
C ASP A 17 40.68 7.06 -13.04
N THR A 18 40.66 5.90 -13.62
CA THR A 18 39.75 5.55 -14.70
C THR A 18 38.35 5.36 -14.14
N ARG A 19 37.42 6.20 -14.57
CA ARG A 19 36.01 6.15 -14.17
C ARG A 19 35.17 5.56 -15.29
N SER A 20 34.41 4.52 -15.01
CA SER A 20 33.62 3.83 -16.01
C SER A 20 32.31 3.33 -15.44
N HIS A 21 31.35 3.10 -16.32
CA HIS A 21 30.09 2.43 -15.99
C HIS A 21 29.71 1.42 -17.08
N LEU A 22 28.94 0.42 -16.67
CA LEU A 22 28.24 -0.49 -17.58
C LEU A 22 26.83 -0.73 -17.03
N PHE A 23 25.84 -0.24 -17.75
CA PHE A 23 24.44 -0.46 -17.48
C PHE A 23 23.82 -1.22 -18.65
N THR A 24 23.18 -2.34 -18.34
CA THR A 24 22.44 -3.12 -19.33
C THR A 24 21.05 -3.42 -18.81
N LYS A 25 20.07 -3.39 -19.70
CA LYS A 25 18.71 -3.84 -19.43
C LYS A 25 18.18 -4.58 -20.66
N THR A 26 17.86 -5.84 -20.44
CA THR A 26 17.31 -6.73 -21.46
C THR A 26 15.95 -7.20 -20.98
N LYS A 27 14.94 -7.05 -21.84
CA LYS A 27 13.60 -7.61 -21.64
C LYS A 27 13.35 -8.59 -22.75
N ILE A 28 12.99 -9.79 -22.39
CA ILE A 28 12.70 -10.91 -23.29
C ILE A 28 11.25 -11.28 -23.08
N ASP A 29 10.45 -11.19 -24.12
CA ASP A 29 9.12 -11.78 -24.16
C ASP A 29 9.29 -13.26 -24.48
N LEU A 30 8.85 -14.14 -23.56
CA LEU A 30 9.00 -15.58 -23.71
C LEU A 30 7.95 -16.17 -24.66
N GLY A 31 6.88 -15.43 -24.94
CA GLY A 31 5.85 -15.77 -25.92
C GLY A 31 5.07 -17.04 -25.57
N TYR A 32 4.96 -17.41 -24.31
CA TYR A 32 4.16 -18.56 -23.88
C TYR A 32 2.67 -18.28 -24.09
N LYS A 33 2.01 -19.08 -24.93
CA LYS A 33 0.61 -18.87 -25.36
C LYS A 33 -0.42 -18.98 -24.23
N GLU A 34 -0.07 -19.63 -23.14
CA GLU A 34 -0.94 -19.84 -21.98
C GLU A 34 -0.96 -18.62 -21.05
N PHE A 35 -0.04 -17.67 -21.25
CA PHE A 35 0.10 -16.48 -20.42
C PHE A 35 -0.31 -15.24 -21.19
N ILE A 36 -0.99 -14.31 -20.51
CA ILE A 36 -1.29 -12.96 -20.99
C ILE A 36 0.02 -12.19 -21.17
N ASN A 37 0.94 -12.40 -20.21
CA ASN A 37 2.24 -11.80 -20.21
C ASN A 37 3.27 -12.81 -19.68
N SER A 38 4.41 -12.95 -20.37
CA SER A 38 5.51 -13.83 -19.94
C SER A 38 6.83 -13.13 -20.25
N LYS A 39 7.47 -12.56 -19.25
CA LYS A 39 8.66 -11.72 -19.41
C LYS A 39 9.81 -12.18 -18.55
N LEU A 40 11.00 -12.12 -19.13
CA LEU A 40 12.26 -12.24 -18.42
C LEU A 40 13.00 -10.89 -18.54
N GLU A 41 13.24 -10.25 -17.40
CA GLU A 41 14.06 -9.03 -17.33
C GLU A 41 15.42 -9.37 -16.72
N ILE A 42 16.49 -8.97 -17.42
CA ILE A 42 17.87 -9.06 -16.94
C ILE A 42 18.42 -7.64 -16.89
N MET A 43 18.86 -7.22 -15.72
CA MET A 43 19.45 -5.91 -15.49
C MET A 43 20.82 -6.08 -14.82
N TYR A 44 21.80 -5.34 -15.30
CA TYR A 44 23.13 -5.27 -14.72
C TYR A 44 23.59 -3.83 -14.66
N GLU A 45 23.99 -3.41 -13.45
CA GLU A 45 24.53 -2.06 -13.21
C GLU A 45 25.83 -2.16 -12.46
N LYS A 46 26.87 -1.51 -13.00
CA LYS A 46 28.18 -1.40 -12.38
C LYS A 46 28.82 -0.05 -12.68
N ILE A 47 29.45 0.52 -11.67
CA ILE A 47 30.31 1.71 -11.77
C ILE A 47 31.64 1.43 -11.11
N SER A 48 32.67 2.18 -11.51
CA SER A 48 34.02 2.05 -10.95
C SER A 48 34.23 2.89 -9.69
N ASN A 49 33.37 3.85 -9.40
CA ASN A 49 33.52 4.77 -8.27
C ASN A 49 32.17 5.30 -7.80
N ASP A 50 31.91 5.34 -6.50
CA ASP A 50 30.62 5.67 -5.86
C ASP A 50 30.13 7.09 -6.16
N THR A 51 31.04 8.01 -6.47
CA THR A 51 30.68 9.39 -6.82
C THR A 51 30.46 9.59 -8.33
N TYR A 52 30.65 8.54 -9.14
CA TYR A 52 30.59 8.65 -10.60
C TYR A 52 29.26 9.22 -11.10
N LEU A 53 28.13 8.74 -10.57
CA LEU A 53 26.80 9.18 -10.98
C LEU A 53 26.48 10.63 -10.55
N LYS A 54 27.19 11.16 -9.56
CA LYS A 54 27.01 12.52 -9.03
C LYS A 54 27.84 13.54 -9.80
N LEU A 55 28.95 13.10 -10.44
CA LEU A 55 29.85 13.99 -11.16
C LEU A 55 29.51 14.15 -12.64
N PHE A 56 28.77 13.19 -13.21
CA PHE A 56 28.46 13.18 -14.65
C PHE A 56 26.94 13.22 -14.87
N ASP A 57 26.37 14.43 -14.91
CA ASP A 57 24.92 14.67 -15.11
C ASP A 57 24.53 14.83 -16.58
N PHE A 58 25.52 14.91 -17.49
CA PHE A 58 25.34 15.16 -18.93
C PHE A 58 25.16 13.89 -19.78
N ILE A 59 25.19 12.69 -19.16
CA ILE A 59 25.01 11.42 -19.87
C ILE A 59 23.54 11.23 -20.25
N LYS A 60 23.24 11.28 -21.54
CA LYS A 60 21.91 11.05 -22.09
C LYS A 60 21.71 9.58 -22.38
N SER A 61 21.11 8.85 -21.46
CA SER A 61 20.71 7.46 -21.64
C SER A 61 19.40 7.18 -20.89
N PRO A 62 18.48 6.36 -21.44
CA PRO A 62 17.28 5.94 -20.73
C PRO A 62 17.57 5.06 -19.51
N LEU A 63 18.79 4.55 -19.38
CA LEU A 63 19.24 3.78 -18.22
C LEU A 63 19.96 4.64 -17.17
N TRP A 64 20.22 5.89 -17.48
CA TRP A 64 20.93 6.80 -16.58
C TRP A 64 19.95 7.57 -15.72
N ILE A 65 20.06 7.43 -14.41
CA ILE A 65 19.29 8.18 -13.42
C ILE A 65 20.27 9.05 -12.64
N ASN A 66 20.13 10.37 -12.75
CA ASN A 66 20.95 11.32 -12.00
C ASN A 66 20.75 11.11 -10.49
N ASN A 67 21.85 11.24 -9.74
CA ASN A 67 21.86 11.08 -8.27
C ASN A 67 21.32 9.73 -7.76
N LYS A 68 21.46 8.67 -8.54
CA LYS A 68 21.12 7.33 -8.08
C LYS A 68 22.03 6.93 -6.93
N ASP A 69 21.44 6.53 -5.80
CA ASP A 69 22.17 6.14 -4.59
C ASP A 69 22.34 4.62 -4.43
N THR A 70 21.70 3.83 -5.31
CA THR A 70 21.74 2.36 -5.27
C THR A 70 21.84 1.80 -6.67
N LEU A 71 22.76 0.87 -6.90
CA LEU A 71 22.82 0.06 -8.12
C LEU A 71 22.05 -1.22 -7.94
N GLU A 72 21.41 -1.72 -9.00
CA GLU A 72 20.68 -2.98 -9.00
C GLU A 72 21.15 -3.91 -10.12
N THR A 73 21.49 -5.12 -9.76
CA THR A 73 21.69 -6.22 -10.70
C THR A 73 20.65 -7.29 -10.42
N LYS A 74 19.82 -7.63 -11.41
CA LYS A 74 18.72 -8.58 -11.19
C LYS A 74 18.41 -9.45 -12.41
N ILE A 75 17.85 -10.61 -12.10
CA ILE A 75 17.11 -11.45 -13.03
C ILE A 75 15.71 -11.61 -12.44
N GLU A 76 14.68 -11.26 -13.22
CA GLU A 76 13.29 -11.30 -12.80
C GLU A 76 12.45 -11.99 -13.88
N LEU A 77 11.69 -12.98 -13.46
CA LEU A 77 10.70 -13.69 -14.29
C LEU A 77 9.31 -13.22 -13.84
N ASP A 78 8.50 -12.81 -14.79
CA ASP A 78 7.14 -12.32 -14.59
C ASP A 78 6.18 -13.08 -15.51
N LEU A 79 5.24 -13.81 -14.91
CA LEU A 79 4.27 -14.67 -15.57
C LEU A 79 2.87 -14.31 -15.11
N GLU A 80 2.06 -13.79 -16.02
CA GLU A 80 0.68 -13.40 -15.80
C GLU A 80 -0.25 -14.33 -16.60
N HIS A 81 -1.10 -15.05 -15.90
CA HIS A 81 -2.12 -15.93 -16.46
C HIS A 81 -3.52 -15.43 -16.05
N GLU A 82 -4.57 -15.81 -16.77
CA GLU A 82 -5.95 -15.42 -16.45
C GLU A 82 -6.38 -15.69 -15.00
N ASN A 83 -5.84 -16.73 -14.38
CA ASN A 83 -6.25 -17.20 -13.05
C ASN A 83 -5.15 -17.11 -11.97
N TYR A 84 -3.93 -16.84 -12.35
CA TYR A 84 -2.80 -16.72 -11.41
C TYR A 84 -1.68 -15.86 -11.96
N ASP A 85 -0.93 -15.27 -11.04
CA ASP A 85 0.27 -14.50 -11.29
C ASP A 85 1.44 -15.12 -10.55
N PHE A 86 2.60 -15.10 -11.18
CA PHE A 86 3.85 -15.55 -10.57
C PHE A 86 5.00 -14.63 -10.96
N THR A 87 5.68 -14.08 -9.95
CA THR A 87 6.92 -13.33 -10.14
C THR A 87 8.02 -13.99 -9.32
N ALA A 88 9.19 -14.15 -9.90
CA ALA A 88 10.37 -14.63 -9.19
C ALA A 88 11.58 -13.76 -9.53
N ARG A 89 12.38 -13.44 -8.52
CA ARG A 89 13.48 -12.50 -8.65
C ARG A 89 14.70 -12.98 -7.87
N VAL A 90 15.87 -12.84 -8.50
CA VAL A 90 17.17 -12.87 -7.85
C VAL A 90 17.84 -11.52 -8.10
N ALA A 91 18.25 -10.83 -7.05
CA ALA A 91 18.82 -9.49 -7.19
C ALA A 91 19.95 -9.25 -6.20
N MET A 92 20.82 -8.33 -6.58
CA MET A 92 21.84 -7.71 -5.75
C MET A 92 21.65 -6.19 -5.83
N GLN A 93 21.56 -5.56 -4.69
CA GLN A 93 21.55 -4.10 -4.57
C GLN A 93 22.82 -3.65 -3.89
N GLU A 94 23.49 -2.65 -4.45
CA GLU A 94 24.71 -2.03 -3.95
C GLU A 94 24.44 -0.57 -3.62
N ALA A 95 24.44 -0.20 -2.32
CA ALA A 95 24.35 1.20 -1.92
C ALA A 95 25.66 1.92 -2.25
N LEU A 96 25.56 3.13 -2.84
CA LEU A 96 26.73 3.94 -3.21
C LEU A 96 27.23 4.84 -2.07
N SER A 97 26.85 4.52 -0.85
CA SER A 97 27.27 5.21 0.37
C SER A 97 27.40 4.22 1.52
N GLY A 98 28.23 4.54 2.51
CA GLY A 98 28.45 3.70 3.67
C GLY A 98 29.74 2.88 3.58
N TYR A 99 29.92 1.98 4.55
CA TYR A 99 31.08 1.08 4.63
C TYR A 99 30.99 -0.04 3.60
N ASN A 100 32.12 -0.49 3.04
CA ASN A 100 32.14 -1.52 2.00
C ASN A 100 31.53 -2.86 2.42
N SER A 101 31.53 -3.21 3.71
CA SER A 101 30.92 -4.44 4.23
C SER A 101 29.39 -4.39 4.27
N ASP A 102 28.81 -3.21 4.44
CA ASP A 102 27.40 -3.04 4.79
C ASP A 102 26.54 -2.47 3.64
N ARG A 103 27.12 -2.41 2.44
CA ARG A 103 26.47 -1.77 1.29
C ARG A 103 25.68 -2.71 0.38
N TYR A 104 25.77 -4.03 0.60
CA TYR A 104 25.14 -5.01 -0.27
C TYR A 104 23.91 -5.64 0.36
N THR A 105 22.83 -5.73 -0.42
CA THR A 105 21.64 -6.51 -0.12
C THR A 105 21.42 -7.50 -1.25
N TYR A 106 21.20 -8.76 -0.92
CA TYR A 106 20.92 -9.83 -1.88
C TYR A 106 19.53 -10.39 -1.64
N ASP A 107 18.76 -10.54 -2.72
CA ASP A 107 17.49 -11.29 -2.79
C ASP A 107 17.76 -12.64 -3.44
N LEU A 108 17.58 -13.79 -2.72
CA LEU A 108 18.11 -15.10 -3.13
C LEU A 108 17.19 -16.30 -2.84
N PRO A 109 16.20 -16.66 -3.63
CA PRO A 109 15.34 -15.82 -4.47
C PRO A 109 14.20 -15.20 -3.66
N ASN A 110 13.59 -14.17 -4.19
CA ASN A 110 12.28 -13.72 -3.76
C ASN A 110 11.23 -14.16 -4.78
N TYR A 111 10.02 -14.53 -4.33
CA TYR A 111 8.92 -14.86 -5.23
C TYR A 111 7.59 -14.36 -4.67
N ASP A 112 6.67 -14.07 -5.56
CA ASP A 112 5.26 -13.81 -5.29
C ASP A 112 4.41 -14.69 -6.21
N PHE A 113 3.42 -15.35 -5.63
CA PHE A 113 2.42 -16.14 -6.34
C PHE A 113 1.03 -15.75 -5.85
N SER A 114 0.10 -15.51 -6.77
CA SER A 114 -1.30 -15.32 -6.43
C SER A 114 -2.21 -16.09 -7.35
N LYS A 115 -3.33 -16.59 -6.83
CA LYS A 115 -4.34 -17.32 -7.59
C LYS A 115 -5.73 -17.03 -7.07
N ASN A 116 -6.62 -16.61 -7.98
CA ASN A 116 -8.05 -16.50 -7.72
C ASN A 116 -8.79 -17.71 -8.26
N PHE A 117 -9.72 -18.26 -7.49
CA PHE A 117 -10.54 -19.39 -7.91
C PHE A 117 -11.89 -19.42 -7.18
N SER A 118 -12.87 -20.05 -7.77
CA SER A 118 -14.16 -20.33 -7.17
C SER A 118 -14.38 -21.83 -7.06
N LEU A 119 -15.10 -22.27 -6.05
CA LEU A 119 -15.49 -23.67 -5.86
C LEU A 119 -17.00 -23.78 -6.05
N ASN A 120 -17.45 -24.74 -6.85
CA ASN A 120 -18.85 -24.92 -7.25
C ASN A 120 -19.84 -25.08 -6.05
N ASN A 121 -19.34 -25.46 -4.88
CA ASN A 121 -20.15 -25.69 -3.68
C ASN A 121 -20.14 -24.51 -2.70
N PHE A 122 -19.46 -23.39 -3.04
CA PHE A 122 -19.34 -22.21 -2.19
C PHE A 122 -19.73 -20.97 -2.97
N ASP A 123 -20.68 -20.21 -2.44
CA ASP A 123 -21.07 -18.91 -2.99
C ASP A 123 -20.05 -17.86 -2.60
N GLY A 124 -19.05 -17.65 -3.47
CA GLY A 124 -17.99 -16.67 -3.23
C GLY A 124 -16.72 -17.01 -3.99
N SER A 125 -15.66 -16.32 -3.64
CA SER A 125 -14.35 -16.44 -4.27
C SER A 125 -13.27 -16.76 -3.24
N PHE A 126 -12.28 -17.50 -3.68
CA PHE A 126 -11.06 -17.77 -2.93
C PHE A 126 -9.89 -17.05 -3.59
N ASN A 127 -9.07 -16.42 -2.78
CA ASN A 127 -7.76 -15.92 -3.17
C ASN A 127 -6.69 -16.66 -2.35
N PHE A 128 -5.74 -17.28 -3.03
CA PHE A 128 -4.54 -17.83 -2.42
C PHE A 128 -3.34 -17.01 -2.86
N SER A 129 -2.51 -16.59 -1.91
CA SER A 129 -1.23 -15.95 -2.20
C SER A 129 -0.10 -16.58 -1.39
N SER A 130 1.08 -16.64 -1.99
CA SER A 130 2.29 -17.13 -1.36
C SER A 130 3.45 -16.23 -1.75
N ALA A 131 4.16 -15.67 -0.75
CA ALA A 131 5.33 -14.84 -0.95
C ALA A 131 6.52 -15.40 -0.17
N GLY A 132 7.64 -15.59 -0.84
CA GLY A 132 8.89 -16.00 -0.24
C GLY A 132 9.95 -14.91 -0.38
N ASN A 133 10.58 -14.55 0.73
CA ASN A 133 11.67 -13.59 0.76
C ASN A 133 12.89 -14.22 1.42
N ASN A 134 13.98 -14.34 0.67
CA ASN A 134 15.27 -14.76 1.17
C ASN A 134 16.27 -13.64 0.93
N THR A 135 16.71 -13.00 2.00
CA THR A 135 17.59 -11.83 1.91
C THR A 135 18.87 -12.05 2.71
N ILE A 136 19.97 -11.49 2.19
CA ILE A 136 21.21 -11.34 2.93
C ILE A 136 21.54 -9.85 2.95
N ASN A 137 21.58 -9.26 4.13
CA ASN A 137 21.97 -7.87 4.35
C ASN A 137 23.34 -7.80 5.01
N ASN A 138 24.14 -6.81 4.64
CA ASN A 138 25.42 -6.55 5.26
C ASN A 138 26.33 -7.79 5.32
N THR A 139 26.18 -8.70 4.36
CA THR A 139 26.91 -9.97 4.22
C THR A 139 26.76 -10.97 5.35
N ASN A 140 26.11 -10.63 6.47
CA ASN A 140 26.02 -11.47 7.66
C ASN A 140 24.60 -11.57 8.29
N VAL A 141 23.65 -10.78 7.85
CA VAL A 141 22.25 -10.86 8.32
C VAL A 141 21.42 -11.61 7.28
N THR A 142 21.11 -12.86 7.55
CA THR A 142 20.24 -13.66 6.67
C THR A 142 18.82 -13.66 7.19
N THR A 143 17.85 -13.55 6.32
CA THR A 143 16.44 -13.66 6.64
C THR A 143 15.72 -14.48 5.58
N SER A 144 15.01 -15.49 6.00
CA SER A 144 14.16 -16.33 5.14
C SER A 144 12.75 -16.32 5.67
N THR A 145 11.81 -15.88 4.85
CA THR A 145 10.38 -15.86 5.21
C THR A 145 9.54 -16.42 4.08
N ILE A 146 8.50 -17.20 4.44
CA ILE A 146 7.46 -17.64 3.53
C ILE A 146 6.12 -17.31 4.17
N GLN A 147 5.29 -16.57 3.47
CA GLN A 147 3.94 -16.21 3.90
C GLN A 147 2.94 -16.79 2.92
N ASN A 148 2.00 -17.60 3.43
CA ASN A 148 0.91 -18.14 2.66
C ASN A 148 -0.39 -17.56 3.23
N ASN A 149 -1.22 -16.98 2.36
CA ASN A 149 -2.52 -16.43 2.72
C ASN A 149 -3.60 -17.12 1.92
N LEU A 150 -4.67 -17.50 2.58
CA LEU A 150 -5.90 -17.97 1.96
C LEU A 150 -7.04 -17.08 2.43
N GLN A 151 -7.69 -16.41 1.49
CA GLN A 151 -8.86 -15.59 1.76
C GLN A 151 -10.07 -16.21 1.06
N TYR A 152 -11.14 -16.35 1.79
CA TYR A 152 -12.48 -16.60 1.26
C TYR A 152 -13.31 -15.34 1.40
N SER A 153 -13.94 -14.89 0.31
CA SER A 153 -14.88 -13.78 0.30
C SER A 153 -16.24 -14.30 -0.17
N SER A 154 -17.27 -14.19 0.65
CA SER A 154 -18.62 -14.57 0.25
C SER A 154 -19.16 -13.63 -0.82
N ASN A 155 -20.16 -14.08 -1.58
CA ASN A 155 -21.00 -13.17 -2.34
C ASN A 155 -21.77 -12.24 -1.38
N GLU A 156 -22.29 -11.15 -1.93
CA GLU A 156 -23.16 -10.23 -1.20
C GLU A 156 -24.55 -10.86 -1.03
N PHE A 157 -25.04 -10.84 0.20
CA PHE A 157 -26.39 -11.28 0.55
C PHE A 157 -27.28 -10.06 0.77
N TYR A 158 -28.45 -10.07 0.16
CA TYR A 158 -29.44 -9.00 0.29
C TYR A 158 -30.66 -9.51 1.06
N SER A 159 -30.95 -8.87 2.19
CA SER A 159 -32.19 -9.14 2.92
C SER A 159 -33.41 -8.50 2.22
N ASN A 160 -34.61 -9.00 2.54
CA ASN A 160 -35.87 -8.41 2.03
C ASN A 160 -36.04 -6.92 2.42
N ASN A 161 -35.37 -6.47 3.46
CA ASN A 161 -35.40 -5.08 3.94
C ASN A 161 -34.32 -4.21 3.29
N GLY A 162 -33.53 -4.74 2.33
CA GLY A 162 -32.48 -4.00 1.64
C GLY A 162 -31.14 -3.91 2.39
N ILE A 163 -30.95 -4.68 3.46
CA ILE A 163 -29.66 -4.79 4.12
C ILE A 163 -28.77 -5.69 3.27
N LYS A 164 -27.61 -5.17 2.90
CA LYS A 164 -26.54 -5.88 2.21
C LYS A 164 -25.52 -6.38 3.22
N THR A 165 -25.15 -7.66 3.15
CA THR A 165 -24.14 -8.26 4.03
C THR A 165 -23.16 -9.11 3.23
N ASP A 166 -21.93 -9.19 3.71
CA ASP A 166 -20.90 -10.12 3.25
C ASP A 166 -20.01 -10.55 4.41
N PHE A 167 -19.28 -11.62 4.23
CA PHE A 167 -18.26 -12.04 5.17
C PHE A 167 -16.99 -12.50 4.49
N VAL A 168 -15.88 -12.30 5.18
CA VAL A 168 -14.55 -12.68 4.71
C VAL A 168 -13.86 -13.50 5.80
N ILE A 169 -13.19 -14.57 5.39
CA ILE A 169 -12.35 -15.40 6.24
C ILE A 169 -10.94 -15.35 5.66
N GLU A 170 -9.99 -14.98 6.48
CA GLU A 170 -8.57 -14.96 6.10
C GLU A 170 -7.78 -15.90 7.00
N ILE A 171 -6.94 -16.74 6.40
CA ILE A 171 -5.99 -17.61 7.07
C ILE A 171 -4.61 -17.26 6.57
N LYS A 172 -3.69 -17.02 7.49
CA LYS A 172 -2.30 -16.67 7.19
C LYS A 172 -1.37 -17.67 7.88
N ASN A 173 -0.48 -18.28 7.11
CA ASN A 173 0.63 -19.06 7.61
C ASN A 173 1.92 -18.26 7.38
N SER A 174 2.65 -17.94 8.43
CA SER A 174 3.91 -17.21 8.40
C SER A 174 5.03 -18.10 8.91
N ASN A 175 5.98 -18.39 8.04
CA ASN A 175 7.18 -19.16 8.36
C ASN A 175 8.40 -18.23 8.27
N SER A 176 9.26 -18.29 9.25
CA SER A 176 10.45 -17.45 9.29
C SER A 176 11.64 -18.14 9.96
N MET A 177 12.82 -17.82 9.47
CA MET A 177 14.10 -18.16 10.04
C MET A 177 15.11 -17.07 9.70
N SER A 178 16.03 -16.79 10.58
CA SER A 178 17.07 -15.79 10.31
C SER A 178 18.36 -16.11 11.06
N ASP A 179 19.44 -15.49 10.62
CA ASP A 179 20.67 -15.43 11.38
C ASP A 179 21.08 -13.96 11.55
N ASN A 180 21.50 -13.59 12.76
CA ASN A 180 21.87 -12.23 13.16
C ASN A 180 20.78 -11.14 12.99
N SER A 181 19.51 -11.51 12.82
CA SER A 181 18.40 -10.56 12.70
C SER A 181 17.84 -10.21 14.08
N VAL A 182 17.50 -8.94 14.29
CA VAL A 182 16.77 -8.48 15.48
C VAL A 182 15.27 -8.76 15.41
N LYS A 183 14.74 -9.03 14.21
CA LYS A 183 13.31 -9.21 13.97
C LYS A 183 12.85 -10.66 14.07
N TYR A 184 13.67 -11.60 13.60
CA TYR A 184 13.33 -13.01 13.53
C TYR A 184 14.31 -13.85 14.33
N LYS A 185 13.86 -15.00 14.81
CA LYS A 185 14.69 -15.95 15.55
C LYS A 185 15.60 -16.74 14.61
N ASN A 186 16.73 -17.23 15.15
CA ASN A 186 17.66 -18.10 14.44
C ASN A 186 17.19 -19.56 14.30
N THR A 187 16.04 -19.90 14.87
CA THR A 187 15.38 -21.20 14.72
C THR A 187 14.13 -21.06 13.87
N PRO A 188 13.77 -22.08 13.06
CA PRO A 188 12.55 -22.05 12.26
C PRO A 188 11.33 -21.78 13.13
N GLN A 189 10.53 -20.81 12.73
CA GLN A 189 9.25 -20.45 13.35
C GLN A 189 8.15 -20.67 12.32
N SER A 190 7.03 -21.23 12.73
CA SER A 190 5.83 -21.37 11.93
C SER A 190 4.63 -20.92 12.75
N GLU A 191 3.87 -19.97 12.22
CA GLU A 191 2.71 -19.38 12.87
C GLU A 191 1.49 -19.53 11.94
N LEU A 192 0.37 -19.98 12.46
CA LEU A 192 -0.90 -20.03 11.76
C LEU A 192 -1.87 -19.09 12.45
N MET A 193 -2.42 -18.15 11.69
CA MET A 193 -3.31 -17.10 12.19
C MET A 193 -4.59 -17.08 11.35
N SER A 194 -5.69 -16.60 11.92
CA SER A 194 -6.95 -16.40 11.21
C SER A 194 -7.61 -15.08 11.61
N ALA A 195 -8.39 -14.52 10.68
CA ALA A 195 -9.23 -13.37 10.94
C ALA A 195 -10.58 -13.56 10.24
N TYR A 196 -11.62 -13.08 10.87
CA TYR A 196 -13.00 -13.19 10.42
C TYR A 196 -13.62 -11.80 10.37
N PHE A 197 -14.29 -11.50 9.27
CA PHE A 197 -14.91 -10.20 9.02
C PHE A 197 -16.36 -10.41 8.64
N TYR A 198 -17.24 -9.62 9.20
CA TYR A 198 -18.63 -9.53 8.81
C TYR A 198 -18.98 -8.08 8.54
N ASN A 199 -19.40 -7.80 7.33
CA ASN A 199 -19.76 -6.46 6.89
C ASN A 199 -21.26 -6.38 6.66
N ALA A 200 -21.83 -5.26 7.04
CA ALA A 200 -23.22 -4.94 6.76
C ALA A 200 -23.37 -3.49 6.35
N SER A 201 -24.24 -3.23 5.39
CA SER A 201 -24.59 -1.88 4.98
C SER A 201 -26.07 -1.80 4.64
N PHE A 202 -26.65 -0.60 4.80
CA PHE A 202 -28.04 -0.36 4.52
C PHE A 202 -28.20 0.85 3.57
N PRO A 203 -28.04 0.66 2.25
CA PRO A 203 -28.13 1.72 1.28
C PRO A 203 -29.54 2.29 1.17
N HIS A 204 -29.69 3.58 1.37
CA HIS A 204 -30.90 4.35 1.13
C HIS A 204 -30.67 5.32 -0.02
N GLN A 205 -31.58 5.34 -0.97
CA GLN A 205 -31.49 6.22 -2.13
C GLN A 205 -32.75 7.03 -2.30
N LYS A 206 -32.59 8.32 -2.54
CA LYS A 206 -33.68 9.24 -2.85
C LYS A 206 -33.41 9.96 -4.15
N ASN A 207 -34.23 9.67 -5.15
CA ASN A 207 -34.17 10.33 -6.45
C ASN A 207 -35.05 11.59 -6.42
N ASN A 208 -34.48 12.72 -6.76
CA ASN A 208 -35.15 13.95 -7.06
C ASN A 208 -34.98 14.28 -8.57
N ILE A 209 -35.70 15.25 -9.10
CA ILE A 209 -35.67 15.58 -10.53
C ILE A 209 -34.25 15.84 -11.03
N ASN A 210 -33.41 16.56 -10.28
CA ASN A 210 -32.08 16.97 -10.70
C ASN A 210 -30.97 16.48 -9.74
N SER A 211 -31.29 15.56 -8.83
CA SER A 211 -30.26 15.06 -7.87
C SER A 211 -30.58 13.67 -7.35
N LEU A 212 -29.53 12.93 -7.12
CA LEU A 212 -29.54 11.63 -6.46
C LEU A 212 -28.86 11.77 -5.10
N ASN A 213 -29.57 11.43 -4.03
CA ASN A 213 -29.03 11.40 -2.68
C ASN A 213 -28.91 9.96 -2.21
N THR A 214 -27.72 9.56 -1.78
CA THR A 214 -27.44 8.22 -1.28
C THR A 214 -26.92 8.31 0.15
N LEU A 215 -27.53 7.55 1.06
CA LEU A 215 -27.13 7.43 2.46
C LEU A 215 -26.86 5.96 2.76
N ILE A 216 -25.65 5.64 3.25
CA ILE A 216 -25.24 4.26 3.51
C ILE A 216 -24.68 4.14 4.93
N PRO A 217 -25.50 3.80 5.93
CA PRO A 217 -24.98 3.30 7.20
C PRO A 217 -24.20 2.01 6.97
N LYS A 218 -23.05 1.87 7.64
CA LYS A 218 -22.11 0.75 7.50
C LYS A 218 -21.70 0.21 8.86
N LEU A 219 -21.51 -1.09 8.91
CA LEU A 219 -20.97 -1.80 10.05
C LEU A 219 -19.95 -2.83 9.56
N SER A 220 -18.82 -2.93 10.23
CA SER A 220 -17.86 -4.01 10.02
C SER A 220 -17.46 -4.58 11.37
N PHE A 221 -17.67 -5.88 11.57
CA PHE A 221 -17.24 -6.60 12.74
C PHE A 221 -16.03 -7.48 12.38
N ARG A 222 -14.99 -7.45 13.20
CA ARG A 222 -13.74 -8.17 13.02
C ARG A 222 -13.40 -8.97 14.26
N ILE A 223 -12.94 -10.21 14.06
CA ILE A 223 -12.36 -11.06 15.09
C ILE A 223 -11.04 -11.64 14.59
N SER A 224 -9.98 -11.50 15.36
CA SER A 224 -8.75 -12.26 15.21
C SER A 224 -8.41 -12.91 16.56
N PRO A 225 -8.52 -14.25 16.69
CA PRO A 225 -8.35 -14.94 17.96
C PRO A 225 -6.87 -15.11 18.36
N HIS A 226 -5.94 -14.71 17.49
CA HIS A 226 -4.52 -14.88 17.71
C HIS A 226 -3.87 -13.58 18.19
N ASP A 227 -2.80 -13.71 18.98
CA ASP A 227 -1.98 -12.57 19.37
C ASP A 227 -1.34 -11.95 18.12
N MET A 228 -1.41 -10.62 18.03
CA MET A 228 -0.72 -9.91 16.96
C MET A 228 0.74 -9.66 17.31
N LYS A 229 1.58 -9.55 16.28
CA LYS A 229 2.96 -9.09 16.43
C LYS A 229 3.01 -7.63 16.88
N ASN A 230 4.08 -7.25 17.55
CA ASN A 230 4.21 -5.90 18.08
C ASN A 230 4.49 -4.88 16.96
N TYR A 231 3.50 -4.04 16.70
CA TYR A 231 3.57 -2.91 15.76
C TYR A 231 3.36 -1.56 16.47
N SER A 232 3.34 -1.52 17.82
CA SER A 232 3.01 -0.32 18.60
C SER A 232 3.83 0.92 18.26
N SER A 233 5.11 0.74 17.88
CA SER A 233 6.03 1.83 17.53
C SER A 233 6.02 2.22 16.05
N THR A 234 5.19 1.57 15.22
CA THR A 234 5.13 1.92 13.80
C THR A 234 4.23 3.13 13.57
N GLY A 235 4.60 3.98 12.59
CA GLY A 235 3.83 5.19 12.24
C GLY A 235 2.57 4.93 11.41
N ARG A 236 1.92 3.76 11.51
CA ARG A 236 0.73 3.42 10.72
C ARG A 236 -0.48 4.16 11.22
N ARG A 237 -1.23 4.75 10.30
CA ARG A 237 -2.43 5.55 10.58
C ARG A 237 -3.67 4.89 9.99
N ILE A 238 -4.81 5.20 10.61
CA ILE A 238 -6.14 4.90 10.09
C ILE A 238 -6.79 6.22 9.69
N ASP A 239 -7.47 6.20 8.58
CA ASP A 239 -8.33 7.28 8.09
C ASP A 239 -9.67 6.73 7.57
N ILE A 240 -10.52 7.60 7.11
CA ILE A 240 -11.86 7.23 6.62
C ILE A 240 -11.81 6.33 5.38
N ASN A 241 -10.73 6.35 4.58
CA ASN A 241 -10.61 5.57 3.36
C ASN A 241 -10.19 4.12 3.63
N ASN A 242 -9.47 3.88 4.74
CA ASN A 242 -8.97 2.54 5.07
C ASN A 242 -9.62 1.89 6.28
N VAL A 243 -10.40 2.62 7.09
CA VAL A 243 -10.99 2.13 8.35
C VAL A 243 -11.85 0.86 8.20
N PHE A 244 -12.52 0.67 7.05
CA PHE A 244 -13.31 -0.52 6.72
C PHE A 244 -12.51 -1.62 5.98
N SER A 245 -11.26 -1.37 5.63
CA SER A 245 -10.42 -2.37 4.95
C SER A 245 -10.12 -3.56 5.89
N ASN A 246 -10.16 -4.79 5.37
CA ASN A 246 -9.80 -5.99 6.11
C ASN A 246 -8.38 -5.92 6.67
N ASN A 247 -7.45 -5.35 5.94
CA ASN A 247 -6.08 -5.10 6.40
C ASN A 247 -5.80 -3.61 6.56
N ARG A 248 -6.62 -2.89 7.34
CA ARG A 248 -6.53 -1.44 7.55
C ARG A 248 -5.19 -0.96 8.14
N LEU A 249 -4.48 -1.82 8.84
CA LEU A 249 -3.14 -1.55 9.35
C LEU A 249 -2.03 -1.95 8.37
N SER A 250 -2.34 -2.48 7.19
CA SER A 250 -1.38 -2.96 6.19
C SER A 250 -0.35 -3.93 6.75
N LEU A 251 -0.79 -4.88 7.59
CA LEU A 251 0.09 -5.88 8.21
C LEU A 251 0.39 -6.99 7.21
N GLY A 252 1.69 -7.25 6.96
CA GLY A 252 2.11 -8.34 6.08
C GLY A 252 2.09 -9.70 6.79
N ASP A 253 2.70 -9.77 7.97
CA ASP A 253 3.02 -11.00 8.69
C ASP A 253 2.19 -11.19 10.00
N SER A 254 1.07 -10.48 10.13
CA SER A 254 0.16 -10.57 11.29
C SER A 254 -1.26 -10.16 10.88
N PHE A 255 -2.22 -10.38 11.76
CA PHE A 255 -3.52 -9.72 11.73
C PHE A 255 -3.61 -8.72 12.88
N GLU A 256 -4.55 -7.76 12.75
CA GLU A 256 -4.96 -6.91 13.88
C GLU A 256 -5.61 -7.78 14.96
N GLY A 257 -5.03 -7.82 16.15
CA GLY A 257 -5.47 -8.70 17.24
C GLY A 257 -6.81 -8.30 17.86
N GLY A 258 -7.50 -9.28 18.44
CA GLY A 258 -8.73 -9.10 19.22
C GLY A 258 -9.99 -8.84 18.38
N GLU A 259 -11.01 -8.27 19.03
CA GLU A 259 -12.30 -7.98 18.42
C GLU A 259 -12.54 -6.48 18.28
N SER A 260 -13.11 -6.08 17.15
CA SER A 260 -13.50 -4.69 16.92
C SER A 260 -14.76 -4.55 16.08
N LEU A 261 -15.53 -3.51 16.37
CA LEU A 261 -16.71 -3.08 15.64
C LEU A 261 -16.44 -1.71 15.04
N THR A 262 -16.50 -1.60 13.72
CA THR A 262 -16.42 -0.34 13.01
C THR A 262 -17.82 0.10 12.62
N LEU A 263 -18.21 1.31 13.00
CA LEU A 263 -19.47 1.94 12.58
C LEU A 263 -19.15 3.11 11.68
N GLY A 264 -19.95 3.31 10.65
CA GLY A 264 -19.79 4.44 9.75
C GLY A 264 -21.06 4.80 8.99
N ILE A 265 -20.98 5.93 8.35
CA ILE A 265 -22.03 6.48 7.52
C ILE A 265 -21.40 7.20 6.33
N ASP A 266 -21.90 6.89 5.12
CA ASP A 266 -21.55 7.61 3.90
C ASP A 266 -22.79 8.34 3.42
N PHE A 267 -22.67 9.62 3.11
CA PHE A 267 -23.72 10.42 2.47
C PHE A 267 -23.15 11.07 1.21
N LYS A 268 -23.79 10.78 0.09
CA LYS A 268 -23.41 11.27 -1.22
C LYS A 268 -24.56 12.01 -1.87
N LYS A 269 -24.27 13.13 -2.50
CA LYS A 269 -25.23 13.87 -3.31
C LYS A 269 -24.65 14.15 -4.69
N GLU A 270 -25.38 13.72 -5.72
CA GLU A 270 -25.00 13.80 -7.13
C GLU A 270 -25.99 14.69 -7.85
N LYS A 271 -25.51 15.56 -8.77
CA LYS A 271 -26.33 16.29 -9.70
C LYS A 271 -26.57 15.46 -10.95
N ILE A 272 -27.78 15.52 -11.46
CA ILE A 272 -28.15 14.89 -12.72
C ILE A 272 -28.36 16.04 -13.73
N ASN A 273 -27.45 16.10 -14.72
CA ASN A 273 -27.53 17.07 -15.81
C ASN A 273 -27.96 16.33 -17.06
N GLU A 274 -29.11 16.72 -17.63
CA GLU A 274 -29.56 16.23 -18.94
C GLU A 274 -29.12 17.22 -20.01
N LEU A 275 -28.03 16.92 -20.70
CA LEU A 275 -27.52 17.65 -21.86
C LEU A 275 -27.68 16.77 -23.11
N ASP A 276 -28.53 17.24 -24.08
CA ASP A 276 -28.66 16.66 -25.44
C ASP A 276 -28.75 15.12 -25.52
N LYS A 277 -29.62 14.48 -24.68
CA LYS A 277 -29.82 13.02 -24.58
C LYS A 277 -28.70 12.24 -23.88
N VAL A 278 -27.73 12.89 -23.28
CA VAL A 278 -26.72 12.27 -22.41
C VAL A 278 -27.00 12.68 -20.97
N THR A 279 -27.19 11.71 -20.09
CA THR A 279 -27.32 11.95 -18.64
C THR A 279 -25.94 11.97 -18.04
N GLU A 280 -25.44 13.12 -17.62
CA GLU A 280 -24.22 13.25 -16.86
C GLU A 280 -24.54 13.28 -15.36
N ILE A 281 -23.89 12.39 -14.61
CA ILE A 281 -24.00 12.36 -13.15
C ILE A 281 -22.72 12.96 -12.59
N GLU A 282 -22.82 14.07 -11.87
CA GLU A 282 -21.71 14.75 -11.24
C GLU A 282 -21.85 14.70 -9.72
N GLU A 283 -20.86 14.11 -9.05
CA GLU A 283 -20.74 14.14 -7.59
C GLU A 283 -20.39 15.54 -7.14
N TYR A 284 -21.20 16.15 -6.29
CA TYR A 284 -20.92 17.48 -5.78
C TYR A 284 -20.84 17.58 -4.26
N PHE A 285 -21.25 16.54 -3.54
CA PHE A 285 -21.12 16.47 -2.09
C PHE A 285 -20.93 15.02 -1.68
N ASP A 286 -19.83 14.72 -0.97
CA ASP A 286 -19.54 13.42 -0.36
C ASP A 286 -19.09 13.63 1.08
N PHE A 287 -19.80 13.02 2.01
CA PHE A 287 -19.52 13.10 3.43
C PHE A 287 -19.45 11.70 4.01
N LYS A 288 -18.36 11.40 4.74
CA LYS A 288 -18.15 10.11 5.39
C LYS A 288 -17.70 10.31 6.82
N LEU A 289 -18.23 9.46 7.70
CA LEU A 289 -17.79 9.36 9.09
C LEU A 289 -17.62 7.90 9.47
N ALA A 290 -16.62 7.60 10.30
CA ALA A 290 -16.48 6.29 10.91
C ALA A 290 -15.74 6.36 12.25
N THR A 291 -15.99 5.37 13.09
CA THR A 291 -15.25 5.14 14.35
C THR A 291 -15.15 3.65 14.63
N VAL A 292 -14.16 3.26 15.43
CA VAL A 292 -13.90 1.86 15.80
C VAL A 292 -14.06 1.69 17.29
N PHE A 293 -14.83 0.68 17.69
CA PHE A 293 -14.98 0.23 19.07
C PHE A 293 -14.29 -1.12 19.23
N ARG A 294 -13.58 -1.31 20.35
CA ARG A 294 -12.92 -2.57 20.71
C ARG A 294 -13.45 -3.08 22.05
N LEU A 295 -13.53 -4.39 22.19
CA LEU A 295 -13.89 -4.97 23.48
C LEU A 295 -12.77 -4.75 24.50
N ASN A 296 -11.52 -4.90 24.07
CA ASN A 296 -10.32 -4.71 24.90
C ASN A 296 -9.31 -3.78 24.24
N ASN A 297 -8.49 -3.11 25.06
CA ASN A 297 -7.32 -2.40 24.55
C ASN A 297 -6.31 -3.41 23.98
N GLU A 298 -5.66 -3.06 22.88
CA GLU A 298 -4.63 -3.90 22.26
C GLU A 298 -3.29 -3.15 22.19
N LYS A 299 -2.35 -3.57 23.04
CA LYS A 299 -1.07 -2.88 23.23
C LYS A 299 -0.12 -2.93 22.03
N TYR A 300 -0.30 -3.92 21.15
CA TYR A 300 0.58 -4.14 19.99
C TYR A 300 0.12 -3.43 18.73
N ILE A 301 -1.06 -2.82 18.76
CA ILE A 301 -1.55 -1.97 17.69
C ILE A 301 -0.78 -0.64 17.66
N PRO A 302 -0.43 -0.10 16.48
CA PRO A 302 0.20 1.20 16.35
C PRO A 302 -0.57 2.30 17.08
N ILE A 303 0.11 3.07 17.93
CA ILE A 303 -0.49 4.13 18.74
C ILE A 303 -1.10 5.21 17.83
N ASN A 304 -0.39 5.56 16.75
CA ASN A 304 -0.83 6.56 15.78
C ASN A 304 -2.09 6.18 15.00
N SER A 305 -2.50 4.91 15.05
CA SER A 305 -3.76 4.46 14.44
C SER A 305 -4.99 4.81 15.27
N THR A 306 -4.82 5.12 16.55
CA THR A 306 -5.83 5.39 17.59
C THR A 306 -6.80 4.22 17.87
N ILE A 307 -6.76 3.13 17.09
CA ILE A 307 -7.60 1.95 17.30
C ILE A 307 -7.05 0.95 18.32
N ASN A 308 -5.98 1.28 19.02
CA ASN A 308 -5.42 0.49 20.12
C ASN A 308 -6.23 0.59 21.43
N LYS A 309 -7.13 1.57 21.51
CA LYS A 309 -8.03 1.85 22.65
C LYS A 309 -9.42 1.26 22.43
N LYS A 310 -10.25 1.23 23.49
CA LYS A 310 -11.64 0.78 23.39
C LYS A 310 -12.50 1.59 22.43
N SER A 311 -12.21 2.87 22.29
CA SER A 311 -12.83 3.75 21.31
C SER A 311 -11.74 4.50 20.56
N SER A 312 -11.76 4.45 19.23
CA SER A 312 -10.84 5.19 18.39
C SER A 312 -11.27 6.64 18.23
N ASN A 313 -10.46 7.40 17.54
CA ASN A 313 -10.89 8.69 17.00
C ASN A 313 -12.07 8.50 16.04
N ILE A 314 -12.75 9.59 15.78
CA ILE A 314 -13.76 9.73 14.73
C ILE A 314 -13.04 10.19 13.48
N PHE A 315 -13.08 9.38 12.43
CA PHE A 315 -12.51 9.68 11.12
C PHE A 315 -13.57 10.26 10.23
N GLY A 316 -13.26 11.32 9.51
CA GLY A 316 -14.22 11.96 8.62
C GLY A 316 -13.61 12.50 7.34
N LEU A 317 -14.44 12.56 6.30
CA LEU A 317 -14.14 13.15 5.00
C LEU A 317 -15.33 13.98 4.56
N LEU A 318 -15.05 15.15 4.02
CA LEU A 318 -16.01 16.01 3.33
C LEU A 318 -15.39 16.45 2.00
N ASN A 319 -16.04 16.09 0.90
CA ASN A 319 -15.75 16.63 -0.43
C ASN A 319 -16.92 17.47 -0.88
N TYR A 320 -16.66 18.68 -1.37
CA TYR A 320 -17.69 19.59 -1.83
C TYR A 320 -17.25 20.30 -3.11
N LYS A 321 -18.03 20.10 -4.18
CA LYS A 321 -17.86 20.77 -5.48
C LYS A 321 -19.00 21.74 -5.72
N PRO A 322 -18.92 22.98 -5.21
CA PRO A 322 -19.98 23.99 -5.43
C PRO A 322 -20.14 24.36 -6.90
N HIS A 323 -19.07 24.26 -7.66
CA HIS A 323 -19.00 24.55 -9.09
C HIS A 323 -18.03 23.59 -9.78
N GLN A 324 -18.19 23.37 -11.09
CA GLN A 324 -17.32 22.47 -11.88
C GLN A 324 -15.82 22.79 -11.74
N ASN A 325 -15.49 24.06 -11.48
CA ASN A 325 -14.13 24.56 -11.38
C ASN A 325 -13.60 24.68 -9.94
N ILE A 326 -14.37 24.27 -8.94
CA ILE A 326 -14.01 24.41 -7.53
C ILE A 326 -14.21 23.08 -6.83
N ASN A 327 -13.13 22.54 -6.27
CA ASN A 327 -13.16 21.33 -5.48
C ASN A 327 -12.59 21.62 -4.08
N LEU A 328 -13.40 21.41 -3.05
CA LEU A 328 -13.01 21.56 -1.65
C LEU A 328 -13.02 20.19 -0.99
N ASN A 329 -11.93 19.84 -0.31
CA ASN A 329 -11.84 18.61 0.46
C ASN A 329 -11.40 18.89 1.88
N TYR A 330 -11.94 18.14 2.83
CA TYR A 330 -11.57 18.18 4.23
C TYR A 330 -11.54 16.76 4.80
N ASN A 331 -10.38 16.35 5.30
CA ASN A 331 -10.19 15.05 5.93
C ASN A 331 -9.71 15.27 7.36
N PHE A 332 -10.29 14.56 8.34
CA PHE A 332 -9.98 14.77 9.73
C PHE A 332 -10.01 13.49 10.58
N SER A 333 -9.29 13.56 11.68
CA SER A 333 -9.33 12.61 12.79
C SER A 333 -9.56 13.39 14.08
N LEU A 334 -10.76 13.27 14.64
CA LEU A 334 -11.20 13.93 15.85
C LEU A 334 -11.19 12.94 17.02
N THR A 335 -10.66 13.33 18.17
CA THR A 335 -10.71 12.50 19.38
C THR A 335 -12.14 12.15 19.74
N ASN A 336 -12.36 10.98 20.37
CA ASN A 336 -13.70 10.49 20.69
C ASN A 336 -14.44 11.30 21.77
N ASP A 337 -13.74 12.15 22.51
CA ASP A 337 -14.29 13.14 23.45
C ASP A 337 -14.64 14.48 22.79
N PHE A 338 -14.42 14.59 21.47
CA PHE A 338 -14.67 15.77 20.64
C PHE A 338 -13.83 17.01 21.02
N ASP A 339 -12.69 16.80 21.67
CA ASP A 339 -11.86 17.89 22.17
C ASP A 339 -10.81 18.36 21.17
N THR A 340 -10.14 17.42 20.48
CA THR A 340 -8.97 17.75 19.68
C THR A 340 -9.03 17.09 18.30
N PHE A 341 -8.78 17.89 17.24
CA PHE A 341 -8.45 17.35 15.92
C PHE A 341 -6.99 16.92 15.91
N GLU A 342 -6.73 15.60 16.02
CA GLU A 342 -5.36 15.08 15.95
C GLU A 342 -4.79 15.14 14.53
N TYR A 343 -5.65 15.12 13.54
CA TYR A 343 -5.32 15.31 12.13
C TYR A 343 -6.40 16.12 11.45
N SER A 344 -5.98 17.09 10.66
CA SER A 344 -6.84 17.94 9.85
C SER A 344 -6.12 18.23 8.52
N SER A 345 -6.76 17.95 7.42
CA SER A 345 -6.25 18.28 6.07
C SER A 345 -7.34 18.94 5.27
N MET A 346 -7.10 20.17 4.84
CA MET A 346 -8.01 20.95 4.01
C MET A 346 -7.34 21.24 2.66
N GLY A 347 -8.00 20.88 1.57
CA GLY A 347 -7.59 21.19 0.21
C GLY A 347 -8.62 22.05 -0.50
N ALA A 348 -8.15 22.97 -1.33
CA ALA A 348 -8.97 23.76 -2.24
C ALA A 348 -8.30 23.79 -3.62
N GLU A 349 -9.01 23.36 -4.63
CA GLU A 349 -8.56 23.32 -6.01
C GLU A 349 -9.48 24.18 -6.87
N PHE A 350 -8.86 25.03 -7.70
CA PHE A 350 -9.55 25.95 -8.60
C PHE A 350 -9.03 25.74 -10.02
N GLU A 351 -9.92 25.37 -10.91
CA GLU A 351 -9.60 25.15 -12.33
C GLU A 351 -10.25 26.24 -13.20
N PHE A 352 -9.42 26.98 -13.94
CA PHE A 352 -9.85 27.92 -14.96
C PHE A 352 -9.29 27.50 -16.31
N LYS A 353 -9.86 27.97 -17.41
CA LYS A 353 -9.47 27.54 -18.77
C LYS A 353 -7.96 27.47 -19.04
N ASN A 354 -7.17 28.36 -18.44
CA ASN A 354 -5.73 28.48 -18.67
C ASN A 354 -4.91 28.48 -17.38
N PHE A 355 -5.52 28.20 -16.23
CA PHE A 355 -4.88 28.30 -14.93
C PHE A 355 -5.53 27.32 -13.97
N SER A 356 -4.69 26.51 -13.32
CA SER A 356 -5.11 25.65 -12.22
C SER A 356 -4.26 26.00 -10.99
N THR A 357 -4.91 26.14 -9.84
CA THR A 357 -4.22 26.33 -8.57
C THR A 357 -4.79 25.39 -7.53
N LYS A 358 -3.90 24.86 -6.69
CA LYS A 358 -4.24 23.99 -5.58
C LYS A 358 -3.62 24.57 -4.31
N PHE A 359 -4.38 24.54 -3.24
CA PHE A 359 -3.96 24.92 -1.91
C PHE A 359 -4.23 23.77 -0.96
N ASP A 360 -3.22 23.32 -0.23
CA ASP A 360 -3.34 22.27 0.78
C ASP A 360 -2.83 22.78 2.11
N TYR A 361 -3.62 22.56 3.17
CA TYR A 361 -3.25 22.80 4.56
C TYR A 361 -3.37 21.52 5.35
N ILE A 362 -2.33 21.15 6.06
CA ILE A 362 -2.28 19.96 6.94
C ILE A 362 -1.88 20.40 8.33
N GLU A 363 -2.61 19.93 9.31
CA GLU A 363 -2.34 20.11 10.73
C GLU A 363 -2.34 18.76 11.43
N GLU A 364 -1.34 18.53 12.25
CA GLU A 364 -1.22 17.36 13.13
C GLU A 364 -1.04 17.84 14.57
N ALA A 365 -1.75 17.20 15.49
CA ALA A 365 -1.72 17.52 16.92
C ALA A 365 -1.80 16.25 17.77
N GLY A 366 -1.56 16.38 19.07
CA GLY A 366 -1.72 15.29 20.03
C GLY A 366 -0.75 14.14 19.80
N ILE A 367 -1.27 12.91 19.62
CA ILE A 367 -0.47 11.69 19.44
C ILE A 367 0.34 11.74 18.14
N LEU A 368 -0.13 12.44 17.11
CA LEU A 368 0.53 12.52 15.80
C LEU A 368 1.69 13.53 15.78
N GLY A 369 1.83 14.36 16.81
CA GLY A 369 2.81 15.44 16.90
C GLY A 369 2.19 16.83 16.76
N ASN A 370 3.03 17.82 16.52
CA ASN A 370 2.60 19.22 16.30
C ASN A 370 3.26 19.69 15.00
N THR A 371 2.57 19.53 13.91
CA THR A 371 3.07 19.91 12.58
C THR A 371 2.00 20.68 11.82
N ASN A 372 2.38 21.82 11.23
CA ASN A 372 1.54 22.58 10.32
C ASN A 372 2.27 22.72 9.00
N LEU A 373 1.62 22.33 7.90
CA LEU A 373 2.15 22.44 6.55
C LEU A 373 1.15 23.16 5.66
N ILE A 374 1.64 24.13 4.89
CA ILE A 374 0.89 24.82 3.83
C ILE A 374 1.62 24.57 2.51
N ALA A 375 0.91 24.09 1.50
CA ALA A 375 1.43 23.83 0.17
C ALA A 375 0.54 24.40 -0.95
#